data_8ca2268322d1d940976ebc4fd8584a63
#
_entry.id   8ca2268322d1d940976ebc4fd8584a63
#
_cell.length_a   1.000
_cell.length_b   1.000
_cell.length_c   1.000
_cell.angle_alpha   90.00
_cell.angle_beta   90.00
_cell.angle_gamma   90.00
#
_symmetry.space_group_name_H-M   'P 1'
#
loop_
_entity.id
_entity.type
_entity.pdbx_description
1 polymer ?
#
loop_
_entity_poly.entity_id
_entity_poly.type
_entity_poly.pdbx_seq_one_letter_code
_entity_poly.pdbx_strand_id
1 'polypeptide(L)'
;MKSIVIEKPNTLTIETRALPQPAPGEVRIKVKLAGICGSDSHIYRGHNPFAKYPRVIGHEFFGVIDAVGDNVNRDRIGERVSVDPVISCGHCYPCSVGKPNVCTSLVVLGVHRDGGFSEYAVAPARNAHRIPDNIADHHAVMVEPFTIAANVTGQVNPTEQDVALIYGAGPMGLTTVQALKGVYRG
;
A
#
# COMPACT_ATOMS: atom_id res chain seq x y z
N MET A 1 -17.43 6.05 -10.55
CA MET A 1 -17.01 5.36 -9.33
C MET A 1 -17.09 6.28 -8.13
N LYS A 2 -17.40 5.74 -6.96
CA LYS A 2 -17.36 6.52 -5.71
C LYS A 2 -15.94 6.58 -5.16
N SER A 3 -15.55 7.73 -4.64
CA SER A 3 -14.24 7.96 -4.03
C SER A 3 -14.40 8.82 -2.78
N ILE A 4 -13.61 8.51 -1.75
CA ILE A 4 -13.48 9.36 -0.56
C ILE A 4 -12.35 10.34 -0.84
N VAL A 5 -12.67 11.64 -0.86
CA VAL A 5 -11.74 12.71 -1.21
C VAL A 5 -11.48 13.59 0.01
N ILE A 6 -10.24 13.86 0.30
CA ILE A 6 -9.87 14.94 1.22
C ILE A 6 -9.67 16.20 0.38
N GLU A 7 -10.63 17.11 0.44
CA GLU A 7 -10.63 18.38 -0.33
C GLU A 7 -9.56 19.34 0.16
N LYS A 8 -9.48 19.44 1.47
CA LYS A 8 -8.53 20.24 2.24
C LYS A 8 -8.46 19.67 3.66
N PRO A 9 -7.52 20.09 4.49
CA PRO A 9 -7.48 19.64 5.89
C PRO A 9 -8.84 19.72 6.59
N ASN A 10 -9.19 18.63 7.27
CA ASN A 10 -10.44 18.42 8.01
C ASN A 10 -11.72 18.46 7.15
N THR A 11 -11.61 18.33 5.83
CA THR A 11 -12.78 18.29 4.93
C THR A 11 -12.72 17.03 4.08
N LEU A 12 -13.63 16.10 4.34
CA LEU A 12 -13.80 14.85 3.63
C LEU A 12 -15.14 14.87 2.89
N THR A 13 -15.13 14.46 1.63
CA THR A 13 -16.32 14.32 0.78
C THR A 13 -16.35 12.95 0.12
N ILE A 14 -17.55 12.51 -0.26
CA ILE A 14 -17.72 11.34 -1.13
C ILE A 14 -18.14 11.86 -2.50
N GLU A 15 -17.29 11.66 -3.48
CA GLU A 15 -17.51 12.11 -4.86
C GLU A 15 -17.82 10.96 -5.80
N THR A 16 -18.60 11.27 -6.84
CA THR A 16 -18.70 10.41 -8.02
C THR A 16 -17.72 10.90 -9.07
N ARG A 17 -16.71 10.08 -9.36
CA ARG A 17 -15.63 10.38 -10.29
C ARG A 17 -15.67 9.47 -11.51
N ALA A 18 -15.04 9.90 -12.61
CA ALA A 18 -14.83 9.05 -13.77
C ALA A 18 -13.99 7.82 -13.40
N LEU A 19 -14.23 6.70 -14.07
CA LEU A 19 -13.44 5.48 -13.92
C LEU A 19 -12.02 5.74 -14.44
N PRO A 20 -10.96 5.58 -13.62
CA PRO A 20 -9.60 5.85 -14.06
C PRO A 20 -9.17 4.84 -15.13
N GLN A 21 -8.41 5.31 -16.11
CA GLN A 21 -7.83 4.43 -17.12
C GLN A 21 -6.36 4.17 -16.77
N PRO A 22 -5.90 2.90 -16.79
CA PRO A 22 -4.50 2.58 -16.54
C PRO A 22 -3.64 3.07 -17.72
N ALA A 23 -2.57 3.78 -17.42
CA ALA A 23 -1.56 4.18 -18.39
C ALA A 23 -0.70 2.96 -18.81
N PRO A 24 0.14 3.07 -19.86
CA PRO A 24 1.09 2.02 -20.20
C PRO A 24 1.93 1.59 -18.99
N GLY A 25 2.01 0.27 -18.76
CA GLY A 25 2.69 -0.31 -17.60
C GLY A 25 1.91 -0.28 -16.28
N GLU A 26 0.66 0.20 -16.29
CA GLU A 26 -0.21 0.24 -15.11
C GLU A 26 -1.35 -0.78 -15.17
N VAL A 27 -1.92 -1.07 -14.02
CA VAL A 27 -3.13 -1.86 -13.86
C VAL A 27 -4.19 -1.04 -13.13
N ARG A 28 -5.46 -1.26 -13.49
CA ARG A 28 -6.60 -0.78 -12.71
C ARG A 28 -7.08 -1.91 -11.82
N ILE A 29 -7.32 -1.58 -10.57
CA ILE A 29 -7.70 -2.52 -9.52
C ILE A 29 -9.09 -2.14 -9.03
N LYS A 30 -10.04 -3.07 -9.12
CA LYS A 30 -11.31 -2.97 -8.41
C LYS A 30 -11.06 -3.26 -6.94
N VAL A 31 -11.08 -2.22 -6.13
CA VAL A 31 -10.78 -2.31 -4.70
C VAL A 31 -11.88 -3.10 -3.99
N LYS A 32 -11.47 -4.07 -3.19
CA LYS A 32 -12.35 -4.91 -2.37
C LYS A 32 -12.36 -4.46 -0.92
N LEU A 33 -11.16 -4.20 -0.39
CA LEU A 33 -10.94 -3.77 0.99
C LEU A 33 -9.79 -2.75 1.02
N ALA A 34 -9.88 -1.81 1.93
CA ALA A 34 -8.81 -0.86 2.22
C ALA A 34 -8.67 -0.69 3.75
N GLY A 35 -7.45 -0.73 4.24
CA GLY A 35 -7.09 -0.41 5.61
C GLY A 35 -6.97 1.09 5.83
N ILE A 36 -7.18 1.52 7.07
CA ILE A 36 -6.98 2.91 7.49
C ILE A 36 -5.69 2.99 8.31
N CYS A 37 -4.68 3.62 7.77
CA CYS A 37 -3.42 3.87 8.46
C CYS A 37 -3.50 5.14 9.32
N GLY A 38 -2.69 5.20 10.37
CA GLY A 38 -2.51 6.42 11.14
C GLY A 38 -2.04 7.62 10.30
N SER A 39 -1.28 7.37 9.22
CA SER A 39 -0.84 8.41 8.29
C SER A 39 -1.98 9.02 7.48
N ASP A 40 -3.07 8.29 7.22
CA ASP A 40 -4.27 8.84 6.58
C ASP A 40 -4.92 9.91 7.47
N SER A 41 -4.93 9.68 8.80
CA SER A 41 -5.38 10.68 9.77
C SER A 41 -4.49 11.93 9.76
N HIS A 42 -3.17 11.79 9.58
CA HIS A 42 -2.27 12.92 9.44
C HIS A 42 -2.51 13.70 8.14
N ILE A 43 -2.81 13.03 7.03
CA ILE A 43 -3.22 13.70 5.78
C ILE A 43 -4.55 14.44 6.00
N TYR A 44 -5.55 13.76 6.57
CA TYR A 44 -6.85 14.39 6.84
C TYR A 44 -6.72 15.66 7.68
N ARG A 45 -5.86 15.66 8.71
CA ARG A 45 -5.62 16.82 9.60
C ARG A 45 -4.69 17.88 9.03
N GLY A 46 -4.10 17.66 7.87
CA GLY A 46 -3.14 18.60 7.26
C GLY A 46 -1.73 18.54 7.86
N HIS A 47 -1.39 17.49 8.59
CA HIS A 47 -0.09 17.33 9.23
C HIS A 47 0.95 16.64 8.35
N ASN A 48 0.56 16.15 7.16
CA ASN A 48 1.50 15.54 6.22
C ASN A 48 2.02 16.61 5.24
N PRO A 49 3.32 16.95 5.27
CA PRO A 49 3.87 18.03 4.46
C PRO A 49 3.96 17.70 2.96
N PHE A 50 3.81 16.42 2.59
CA PHE A 50 3.91 15.95 1.21
C PHE A 50 2.55 15.81 0.53
N ALA A 51 1.46 15.80 1.30
CA ALA A 51 0.12 15.67 0.76
C ALA A 51 -0.32 16.95 0.04
N LYS A 52 -0.85 16.78 -1.17
CA LYS A 52 -1.47 17.86 -1.96
C LYS A 52 -2.95 17.56 -2.10
N TYR A 53 -3.78 18.57 -1.87
CA TYR A 53 -5.22 18.46 -1.94
C TYR A 53 -5.78 19.07 -3.24
N PRO A 54 -6.93 18.59 -3.76
CA PRO A 54 -7.69 17.45 -3.27
C PRO A 54 -6.98 16.11 -3.50
N ARG A 55 -7.26 15.07 -2.65
CA ARG A 55 -6.64 13.77 -2.74
C ARG A 55 -7.58 12.63 -2.33
N VAL A 56 -7.63 11.56 -3.11
CA VAL A 56 -8.12 10.26 -2.64
C VAL A 56 -6.98 9.61 -1.86
N ILE A 57 -7.15 9.43 -0.56
CA ILE A 57 -6.14 8.83 0.31
C ILE A 57 -6.28 7.30 0.38
N GLY A 58 -5.55 6.66 1.27
CA GLY A 58 -5.53 5.21 1.48
C GLY A 58 -4.44 4.53 0.65
N HIS A 59 -3.56 3.83 1.32
CA HIS A 59 -2.41 3.15 0.71
C HIS A 59 -2.33 1.68 1.10
N GLU A 60 -3.13 1.22 2.04
CA GLU A 60 -3.29 -0.18 2.43
C GLU A 60 -4.54 -0.73 1.73
N PHE A 61 -4.42 -1.30 0.52
CA PHE A 61 -5.59 -1.80 -0.17
C PHE A 61 -5.33 -3.09 -0.95
N PHE A 62 -6.39 -3.87 -1.07
CA PHE A 62 -6.47 -5.13 -1.76
C PHE A 62 -7.64 -5.11 -2.75
N GLY A 63 -7.47 -5.78 -3.87
CA GLY A 63 -8.53 -5.89 -4.87
C GLY A 63 -8.23 -6.87 -5.98
N VAL A 64 -8.94 -6.72 -7.09
CA VAL A 64 -8.81 -7.57 -8.28
C VAL A 64 -8.49 -6.68 -9.48
N ILE A 65 -7.50 -7.05 -10.27
CA ILE A 65 -7.19 -6.37 -11.51
C ILE A 65 -8.37 -6.53 -12.48
N ASP A 66 -8.96 -5.43 -12.92
CA ASP A 66 -10.09 -5.43 -13.85
C ASP A 66 -9.73 -4.86 -15.24
N ALA A 67 -8.62 -4.13 -15.33
CA ALA A 67 -8.07 -3.65 -16.60
C ALA A 67 -6.55 -3.49 -16.52
N VAL A 68 -5.90 -3.58 -17.66
CA VAL A 68 -4.46 -3.37 -17.81
C VAL A 68 -4.19 -2.34 -18.90
N GLY A 69 -3.17 -1.51 -18.69
CA GLY A 69 -2.64 -0.61 -19.71
C GLY A 69 -1.74 -1.32 -20.71
N ASP A 70 -1.30 -0.59 -21.72
CA ASP A 70 -0.35 -1.10 -22.70
C ASP A 70 0.92 -1.61 -21.99
N ASN A 71 1.60 -2.59 -22.62
CA ASN A 71 2.80 -3.24 -22.08
C ASN A 71 2.61 -4.04 -20.79
N VAL A 72 1.37 -4.32 -20.37
CA VAL A 72 1.06 -5.25 -19.28
C VAL A 72 0.36 -6.49 -19.84
N ASN A 73 0.78 -7.68 -19.39
CA ASN A 73 0.16 -8.94 -19.82
C ASN A 73 -1.33 -8.95 -19.41
N ARG A 74 -2.21 -9.20 -20.39
CA ARG A 74 -3.66 -9.28 -20.20
C ARG A 74 -4.10 -10.43 -19.29
N ASP A 75 -3.30 -11.47 -19.16
CA ASP A 75 -3.58 -12.61 -18.27
C ASP A 75 -3.63 -12.21 -16.79
N ARG A 76 -3.14 -11.02 -16.48
CA ARG A 76 -3.24 -10.45 -15.13
C ARG A 76 -4.66 -9.99 -14.75
N ILE A 77 -5.56 -9.83 -15.73
CA ILE A 77 -6.97 -9.50 -15.45
C ILE A 77 -7.60 -10.66 -14.66
N GLY A 78 -8.21 -10.33 -13.53
CA GLY A 78 -8.75 -11.31 -12.58
C GLY A 78 -7.79 -11.69 -11.45
N GLU A 79 -6.51 -11.29 -11.51
CA GLU A 79 -5.59 -11.52 -10.39
C GLU A 79 -6.03 -10.76 -9.14
N ARG A 80 -6.00 -11.45 -8.02
CA ARG A 80 -6.13 -10.87 -6.67
C ARG A 80 -4.80 -10.25 -6.29
N VAL A 81 -4.79 -8.98 -5.92
CA VAL A 81 -3.55 -8.24 -5.65
C VAL A 81 -3.64 -7.37 -4.42
N SER A 82 -2.56 -7.31 -3.65
CA SER A 82 -2.25 -6.23 -2.71
C SER A 82 -1.24 -5.29 -3.37
N VAL A 83 -1.29 -4.03 -3.03
CA VAL A 83 -0.49 -3.00 -3.71
C VAL A 83 0.61 -2.48 -2.79
N ASP A 84 1.85 -2.51 -3.28
CA ASP A 84 2.93 -1.72 -2.71
C ASP A 84 2.70 -0.25 -3.10
N PRO A 85 2.39 0.64 -2.12
CA PRO A 85 2.09 2.03 -2.42
C PRO A 85 3.33 2.84 -2.81
N VAL A 86 4.54 2.33 -2.59
CA VAL A 86 5.79 3.05 -2.81
C VAL A 86 6.29 2.85 -4.22
N ILE A 87 6.19 3.88 -5.04
CA ILE A 87 6.61 3.86 -6.44
C ILE A 87 7.96 4.56 -6.57
N SER A 88 9.00 3.79 -6.87
CA SER A 88 10.35 4.31 -7.14
C SER A 88 10.57 4.55 -8.64
N CYS A 89 11.50 5.43 -9.01
CA CYS A 89 11.79 5.73 -10.42
C CYS A 89 12.61 4.62 -11.11
N GLY A 90 13.35 3.81 -10.36
CA GLY A 90 14.16 2.70 -10.86
C GLY A 90 15.54 3.08 -11.43
N HIS A 91 15.86 4.37 -11.62
CA HIS A 91 17.08 4.81 -12.30
C HIS A 91 17.96 5.81 -11.55
N CYS A 92 17.48 6.40 -10.45
CA CYS A 92 18.31 7.29 -9.62
C CYS A 92 19.36 6.48 -8.82
N TYR A 93 20.36 7.16 -8.28
CA TYR A 93 21.44 6.51 -7.54
C TYR A 93 20.94 5.57 -6.42
N PRO A 94 20.01 5.97 -5.52
CA PRO A 94 19.47 5.02 -4.55
C PRO A 94 18.84 3.78 -5.19
N CYS A 95 18.10 3.93 -6.28
CA CYS A 95 17.50 2.79 -6.98
C CYS A 95 18.56 1.87 -7.59
N SER A 96 19.63 2.41 -8.17
CA SER A 96 20.69 1.63 -8.80
C SER A 96 21.54 0.81 -7.81
N VAL A 97 21.57 1.23 -6.53
CA VAL A 97 22.26 0.52 -5.44
C VAL A 97 21.31 -0.33 -4.57
N GLY A 98 20.08 -0.62 -5.06
CA GLY A 98 19.12 -1.50 -4.38
C GLY A 98 18.41 -0.86 -3.17
N LYS A 99 18.35 0.47 -3.10
CA LYS A 99 17.63 1.22 -2.05
C LYS A 99 16.47 2.04 -2.62
N PRO A 100 15.49 1.43 -3.28
CA PRO A 100 14.38 2.13 -3.92
C PRO A 100 13.47 2.90 -2.93
N ASN A 101 13.48 2.52 -1.66
CA ASN A 101 12.73 3.18 -0.59
C ASN A 101 13.19 4.62 -0.30
N VAL A 102 14.40 4.99 -0.70
CA VAL A 102 14.94 6.37 -0.61
C VAL A 102 15.15 6.98 -1.99
N CYS A 103 14.30 6.61 -2.95
CA CYS A 103 14.30 7.16 -4.30
C CYS A 103 14.14 8.69 -4.27
N THR A 104 14.95 9.40 -5.07
CA THR A 104 14.90 10.87 -5.14
C THR A 104 13.60 11.42 -5.77
N SER A 105 12.88 10.57 -6.51
CA SER A 105 11.60 10.89 -7.14
C SER A 105 10.49 9.94 -6.64
N LEU A 106 10.49 9.67 -5.33
CA LEU A 106 9.55 8.76 -4.71
C LEU A 106 8.11 9.29 -4.85
N VAL A 107 7.22 8.41 -5.27
CA VAL A 107 5.77 8.66 -5.31
C VAL A 107 5.08 7.63 -4.41
N VAL A 108 4.13 8.07 -3.60
CA VAL A 108 3.33 7.20 -2.74
C VAL A 108 1.86 7.35 -3.10
N LEU A 109 1.18 6.23 -3.35
CA LEU A 109 -0.26 6.20 -3.54
C LEU A 109 -0.97 6.64 -2.25
N GLY A 110 -2.04 7.40 -2.39
CA GLY A 110 -2.75 8.00 -1.25
C GLY A 110 -2.10 9.29 -0.71
N VAL A 111 -0.87 9.64 -1.14
CA VAL A 111 -0.17 10.86 -0.75
C VAL A 111 0.11 11.75 -1.96
N HIS A 112 0.94 11.26 -2.88
CA HIS A 112 1.33 12.00 -4.09
C HIS A 112 0.41 11.75 -5.27
N ARG A 113 -0.17 10.56 -5.35
CA ARG A 113 -1.19 10.13 -6.31
C ARG A 113 -2.42 9.63 -5.55
N ASP A 114 -3.57 9.56 -6.24
CA ASP A 114 -4.78 9.00 -5.67
C ASP A 114 -4.56 7.55 -5.23
N GLY A 115 -5.13 7.20 -4.08
CA GLY A 115 -4.99 5.92 -3.40
C GLY A 115 -6.23 5.04 -3.46
N GLY A 116 -6.34 4.14 -2.48
CA GLY A 116 -7.30 3.04 -2.44
C GLY A 116 -8.66 3.36 -1.80
N PHE A 117 -8.91 4.56 -1.25
CA PHE A 117 -10.24 4.90 -0.71
C PHE A 117 -11.22 5.27 -1.82
N SER A 118 -11.36 4.35 -2.77
CA SER A 118 -12.17 4.48 -3.96
C SER A 118 -12.61 3.08 -4.42
N GLU A 119 -13.67 2.99 -5.23
CA GLU A 119 -14.09 1.70 -5.81
C GLU A 119 -13.03 1.14 -6.78
N TYR A 120 -12.21 2.01 -7.37
CA TYR A 120 -11.11 1.62 -8.27
C TYR A 120 -9.89 2.50 -8.03
N ALA A 121 -8.72 1.89 -8.12
CA ALA A 121 -7.42 2.54 -8.04
C ALA A 121 -6.53 2.12 -9.23
N VAL A 122 -5.53 2.93 -9.56
CA VAL A 122 -4.52 2.61 -10.57
C VAL A 122 -3.15 2.58 -9.93
N ALA A 123 -2.37 1.56 -10.26
CA ALA A 123 -1.00 1.38 -9.79
C ALA A 123 -0.11 0.84 -10.91
N PRO A 124 1.22 1.06 -10.85
CA PRO A 124 2.14 0.35 -11.74
C PRO A 124 1.98 -1.16 -11.58
N ALA A 125 1.99 -1.90 -12.68
CA ALA A 125 1.80 -3.35 -12.66
C ALA A 125 2.82 -4.08 -11.77
N ARG A 126 4.04 -3.57 -11.68
CA ARG A 126 5.10 -4.10 -10.82
C ARG A 126 4.83 -3.94 -9.33
N ASN A 127 3.99 -2.97 -8.93
CA ASN A 127 3.60 -2.70 -7.55
C ASN A 127 2.34 -3.49 -7.13
N ALA A 128 1.66 -4.16 -8.07
CA ALA A 128 0.50 -4.99 -7.79
C ALA A 128 0.96 -6.46 -7.63
N HIS A 129 1.07 -6.90 -6.38
CA HIS A 129 1.58 -8.21 -6.00
C HIS A 129 0.44 -9.22 -5.87
N ARG A 130 0.55 -10.34 -6.60
CA ARG A 130 -0.46 -11.40 -6.57
C ARG A 130 -0.59 -12.00 -5.17
N ILE A 131 -1.83 -12.16 -4.73
CA ILE A 131 -2.21 -12.83 -3.49
C ILE A 131 -2.73 -14.23 -3.83
N PRO A 132 -2.20 -15.28 -3.18
CA PRO A 132 -2.70 -16.64 -3.35
C PRO A 132 -4.19 -16.77 -3.05
N ASP A 133 -4.89 -17.66 -3.78
CA ASP A 133 -6.34 -17.79 -3.68
C ASP A 133 -6.82 -18.33 -2.34
N ASN A 134 -5.97 -19.04 -1.60
CA ASN A 134 -6.26 -19.55 -0.26
C ASN A 134 -6.15 -18.49 0.85
N ILE A 135 -5.71 -17.27 0.54
CA ILE A 135 -5.67 -16.16 1.51
C ILE A 135 -7.00 -15.41 1.45
N ALA A 136 -7.69 -15.33 2.59
CA ALA A 136 -8.95 -14.60 2.68
C ALA A 136 -8.75 -13.08 2.46
N ASP A 137 -9.75 -12.38 1.92
CA ASP A 137 -9.67 -10.96 1.56
C ASP A 137 -9.27 -10.06 2.74
N HIS A 138 -9.79 -10.36 3.95
CA HIS A 138 -9.46 -9.59 5.16
C HIS A 138 -8.03 -9.82 5.65
N HIS A 139 -7.36 -10.91 5.25
CA HIS A 139 -5.93 -11.08 5.47
C HIS A 139 -5.12 -10.44 4.32
N ALA A 140 -5.62 -10.50 3.10
CA ALA A 140 -4.96 -9.93 1.93
C ALA A 140 -4.76 -8.40 2.04
N VAL A 141 -5.72 -7.68 2.64
CA VAL A 141 -5.59 -6.24 2.88
C VAL A 141 -4.52 -5.90 3.91
N MET A 142 -4.17 -6.85 4.80
CA MET A 142 -3.13 -6.67 5.81
C MET A 142 -1.71 -6.89 5.28
N VAL A 143 -1.54 -7.31 4.02
CA VAL A 143 -0.21 -7.60 3.46
C VAL A 143 0.69 -6.37 3.49
N GLU A 144 0.18 -5.19 3.13
CA GLU A 144 0.97 -3.96 3.17
C GLU A 144 1.45 -3.64 4.60
N PRO A 145 0.60 -3.52 5.64
CA PRO A 145 1.06 -3.30 7.02
C PRO A 145 2.03 -4.36 7.54
N PHE A 146 1.85 -5.62 7.14
CA PHE A 146 2.77 -6.70 7.53
C PHE A 146 4.16 -6.58 6.89
N THR A 147 4.32 -5.88 5.77
CA THR A 147 5.65 -5.63 5.18
C THR A 147 6.54 -4.82 6.13
N ILE A 148 5.96 -3.92 6.92
CA ILE A 148 6.68 -3.14 7.93
C ILE A 148 7.19 -4.07 9.03
N ALA A 149 6.34 -4.96 9.53
CA ALA A 149 6.73 -5.95 10.54
C ALA A 149 7.80 -6.92 10.00
N ALA A 150 7.66 -7.38 8.76
CA ALA A 150 8.65 -8.23 8.11
C ALA A 150 10.01 -7.53 7.98
N ASN A 151 10.01 -6.24 7.61
CA ASN A 151 11.23 -5.45 7.54
C ASN A 151 11.90 -5.30 8.92
N VAL A 152 11.12 -5.00 9.98
CA VAL A 152 11.62 -4.90 11.35
C VAL A 152 12.26 -6.23 11.79
N THR A 153 11.58 -7.36 11.61
CA THR A 153 12.10 -8.67 11.98
C THR A 153 13.35 -9.04 11.19
N GLY A 154 13.39 -8.72 9.89
CA GLY A 154 14.56 -8.96 9.04
C GLY A 154 15.79 -8.15 9.42
N GLN A 155 15.62 -6.98 10.05
CA GLN A 155 16.76 -6.16 10.50
C GLN A 155 17.38 -6.63 11.79
N VAL A 156 16.61 -7.22 12.71
CA VAL A 156 17.10 -7.64 14.03
C VAL A 156 17.56 -9.09 14.06
N ASN A 157 17.07 -9.94 13.14
CA ASN A 157 17.41 -11.37 13.06
C ASN A 157 17.46 -12.07 14.43
N PRO A 158 16.40 -12.05 15.24
CA PRO A 158 16.40 -12.62 16.57
C PRO A 158 16.54 -14.14 16.52
N THR A 159 17.11 -14.72 17.56
CA THR A 159 17.23 -16.17 17.77
C THR A 159 16.15 -16.65 18.74
N GLU A 160 15.98 -17.97 18.86
CA GLU A 160 15.06 -18.59 19.84
C GLU A 160 15.41 -18.31 21.30
N GLN A 161 16.63 -17.84 21.57
CA GLN A 161 17.13 -17.51 22.91
C GLN A 161 16.92 -16.04 23.27
N ASP A 162 16.50 -15.22 22.31
CA ASP A 162 16.34 -13.80 22.53
C ASP A 162 14.97 -13.48 23.14
N VAL A 163 14.95 -12.49 24.01
CA VAL A 163 13.71 -11.91 24.54
C VAL A 163 13.41 -10.60 23.81
N ALA A 164 12.31 -10.57 23.10
CA ALA A 164 11.87 -9.37 22.38
C ALA A 164 10.92 -8.54 23.23
N LEU A 165 11.27 -7.27 23.49
CA LEU A 165 10.39 -6.29 24.11
C LEU A 165 9.81 -5.37 23.01
N ILE A 166 8.49 -5.38 22.86
CA ILE A 166 7.78 -4.48 21.94
C ILE A 166 7.07 -3.40 22.77
N TYR A 167 7.51 -2.16 22.60
CA TYR A 167 6.91 -1.03 23.28
C TYR A 167 5.81 -0.39 22.42
N GLY A 168 4.56 -0.65 22.79
CA GLY A 168 3.35 -0.18 22.11
C GLY A 168 2.51 -1.29 21.51
N ALA A 169 1.22 -1.33 21.84
CA ALA A 169 0.24 -2.33 21.38
C ALA A 169 -0.67 -1.78 20.26
N GLY A 170 -0.18 -0.86 19.46
CA GLY A 170 -0.85 -0.38 18.25
C GLY A 170 -0.68 -1.37 17.07
N PRO A 171 -1.25 -1.06 15.88
CA PRO A 171 -1.19 -1.96 14.72
C PRO A 171 0.23 -2.46 14.40
N MET A 172 1.23 -1.58 14.43
CA MET A 172 2.62 -1.97 14.16
C MET A 172 3.19 -2.91 15.22
N GLY A 173 2.93 -2.67 16.50
CA GLY A 173 3.36 -3.59 17.57
C GLY A 173 2.70 -4.95 17.43
N LEU A 174 1.39 -5.00 17.16
CA LEU A 174 0.63 -6.25 17.02
C LEU A 174 1.08 -7.06 15.80
N THR A 175 1.32 -6.42 14.65
CA THR A 175 1.85 -7.10 13.45
C THR A 175 3.27 -7.60 13.67
N THR A 176 4.11 -6.85 14.38
CA THR A 176 5.49 -7.26 14.71
C THR A 176 5.50 -8.49 15.63
N VAL A 177 4.62 -8.55 16.66
CA VAL A 177 4.47 -9.76 17.49
C VAL A 177 4.12 -10.98 16.64
N GLN A 178 3.15 -10.82 15.72
CA GLN A 178 2.72 -11.91 14.86
C GLN A 178 3.83 -12.35 13.89
N ALA A 179 4.56 -11.40 13.31
CA ALA A 179 5.69 -11.68 12.41
C ALA A 179 6.80 -12.44 13.17
N LEU A 180 7.18 -12.00 14.36
CA LEU A 180 8.16 -12.69 15.19
C LEU A 180 7.70 -14.12 15.52
N LYS A 181 6.45 -14.31 15.95
CA LYS A 181 5.91 -15.65 16.25
C LYS A 181 5.78 -16.55 15.02
N GLY A 182 5.57 -15.98 13.85
CA GLY A 182 5.48 -16.75 12.60
C GLY A 182 6.84 -17.22 12.07
N VAL A 183 7.88 -16.45 12.30
CA VAL A 183 9.25 -16.75 11.83
C VAL A 183 10.06 -17.48 12.89
N TYR A 184 9.94 -17.08 14.14
CA TYR A 184 10.65 -17.62 15.28
C TYR A 184 9.65 -18.34 16.18
N ARG A 185 9.71 -19.67 16.18
CA ARG A 185 8.83 -20.53 16.98
C ARG A 185 9.32 -20.67 18.44
N GLY A 186 9.81 -19.59 19.00
CA GLY A 186 10.16 -19.50 20.41
C GLY A 186 8.95 -19.24 21.31
#